data_bcaeab33ab6af8ba2152794089279631
#
_entry.id   bcaeab33ab6af8ba2152794089279631
#
_cell.length_a   1.000
_cell.length_b   1.000
_cell.length_c   1.000
_cell.angle_alpha   90.00
_cell.angle_beta   90.00
_cell.angle_gamma   90.00
#
_symmetry.space_group_name_H-M   'P 1'
#
loop_
_entity.id
_entity.type
_entity.pdbx_description
1 polymer ?
#
loop_
_entity_poly.entity_id
_entity_poly.type
_entity_poly.pdbx_seq_one_letter_code
_entity_poly.pdbx_strand_id
1 'polypeptide(L)'
;MTWRAETAAGRFRAIGKENEMQALVLEQKGKLALREIDLPLEVGPGDVKIEIDTVGVCGSDVHYYTHGAIGPYVLREPMVLGHEAAGTVVEIGSEVKNLKVGDRVCMEPGIPNLSSRASKLGLYNVDPDVRFWATPPIHGVLAPYTVHPAAFTYKLPDNVSFEEGAMVEPFAIGMQAATRARLQPGDVAAVIGAGPIGIMVALAALAGGCARVFISDLSADKLKIAAQYPGIIPVKVREQSFADVISEATSGWGVDVVFEASGSPKAYQGMFDLVRPGGAFVLVGLPVEPVPFDVASAISKEVRIETVFRYANIFDRALELIASGKVDLKPLITGTFDFSQSIAAFERAAAGHASDVKLQIKVKA
;
A
#
# COMPACT_ATOMS: atom_id res chain seq x y z
N MET A 1 40.34 -56.44 -18.85
CA MET A 1 39.01 -55.81 -19.07
C MET A 1 39.10 -54.38 -18.60
N THR A 2 39.32 -53.48 -19.55
CA THR A 2 39.51 -52.04 -19.32
C THR A 2 38.16 -51.32 -19.52
N TRP A 3 37.67 -50.73 -18.44
CA TRP A 3 36.49 -49.86 -18.50
C TRP A 3 36.91 -48.48 -18.99
N ARG A 4 36.36 -48.06 -20.14
CA ARG A 4 36.45 -46.68 -20.61
C ARG A 4 35.34 -45.86 -19.92
N ALA A 5 35.75 -44.79 -19.24
CA ALA A 5 34.83 -43.75 -18.76
C ALA A 5 34.41 -42.87 -19.93
N GLU A 6 33.15 -42.92 -20.31
CA GLU A 6 32.53 -41.91 -21.19
C GLU A 6 32.14 -40.66 -20.37
N THR A 7 32.81 -39.58 -20.63
CA THR A 7 32.50 -38.25 -20.10
C THR A 7 31.27 -37.75 -20.82
N ALA A 8 30.13 -37.74 -20.12
CA ALA A 8 28.94 -36.99 -20.54
C ALA A 8 29.21 -35.49 -20.39
N ALA A 9 29.73 -34.87 -21.44
CA ALA A 9 29.74 -33.42 -21.58
C ALA A 9 28.28 -32.97 -21.83
N GLY A 10 27.52 -32.70 -20.75
CA GLY A 10 26.26 -32.02 -20.81
C GLY A 10 26.46 -30.65 -21.43
N ARG A 11 25.83 -30.40 -22.57
CA ARG A 11 25.73 -29.10 -23.22
C ARG A 11 25.11 -28.14 -22.21
N PHE A 12 25.90 -27.29 -21.58
CA PHE A 12 25.38 -26.04 -21.02
C PHE A 12 24.84 -25.21 -22.16
N ARG A 13 23.54 -25.26 -22.34
CA ARG A 13 22.84 -24.28 -23.16
C ARG A 13 23.13 -22.93 -22.49
N ALA A 14 23.76 -22.01 -23.17
CA ALA A 14 23.86 -20.63 -22.75
C ALA A 14 22.41 -20.17 -22.47
N ILE A 15 22.10 -19.90 -21.21
CA ILE A 15 20.85 -19.27 -20.78
C ILE A 15 20.90 -17.91 -21.45
N GLY A 16 20.06 -17.72 -22.46
CA GLY A 16 20.02 -16.50 -23.25
C GLY A 16 19.58 -15.33 -22.38
N LYS A 17 19.98 -14.14 -22.75
CA LYS A 17 19.67 -12.83 -22.16
C LYS A 17 18.17 -12.45 -22.20
N GLU A 18 17.25 -13.41 -22.31
CA GLU A 18 15.81 -13.15 -22.57
C GLU A 18 15.06 -12.56 -21.36
N ASN A 19 15.62 -12.65 -20.17
CA ASN A 19 15.02 -12.17 -18.92
C ASN A 19 15.75 -10.97 -18.29
N GLU A 20 16.87 -10.53 -18.88
CA GLU A 20 17.56 -9.32 -18.44
C GLU A 20 16.77 -8.09 -18.85
N MET A 21 16.38 -7.26 -17.87
CA MET A 21 15.71 -6.00 -18.12
C MET A 21 16.18 -4.92 -17.15
N GLN A 22 16.09 -3.67 -17.57
CA GLN A 22 16.41 -2.55 -16.69
C GLN A 22 15.36 -2.44 -15.59
N ALA A 23 15.80 -2.37 -14.33
CA ALA A 23 14.94 -2.19 -13.17
C ALA A 23 15.53 -1.16 -12.19
N LEU A 24 14.67 -0.58 -11.35
CA LEU A 24 15.13 0.22 -10.21
C LEU A 24 15.50 -0.73 -9.06
N VAL A 25 16.79 -0.85 -8.80
CA VAL A 25 17.35 -1.75 -7.79
C VAL A 25 17.85 -0.96 -6.58
N LEU A 26 17.40 -1.34 -5.41
CA LEU A 26 18.02 -0.95 -4.15
C LEU A 26 19.19 -1.88 -3.89
N GLU A 27 20.43 -1.41 -4.16
CA GLU A 27 21.66 -2.17 -4.01
C GLU A 27 22.03 -2.43 -2.55
N GLN A 28 21.87 -1.39 -1.75
CA GLN A 28 22.04 -1.35 -0.30
C GLN A 28 21.40 -0.09 0.25
N LYS A 29 21.30 0.02 1.57
CA LYS A 29 20.83 1.24 2.22
C LYS A 29 21.51 2.49 1.62
N GLY A 30 20.69 3.45 1.17
CA GLY A 30 21.12 4.72 0.60
C GLY A 30 21.66 4.64 -0.83
N LYS A 31 21.58 3.50 -1.51
CA LYS A 31 22.11 3.35 -2.87
C LYS A 31 21.10 2.71 -3.81
N LEU A 32 20.57 3.48 -4.73
CA LEU A 32 19.72 3.05 -5.84
C LEU A 32 20.52 2.96 -7.14
N ALA A 33 20.14 2.07 -8.03
CA ALA A 33 20.65 1.97 -9.40
C ALA A 33 19.55 1.59 -10.38
N LEU A 34 19.52 2.25 -11.54
CA LEU A 34 18.82 1.74 -12.71
C LEU A 34 19.81 0.86 -13.48
N ARG A 35 19.60 -0.45 -13.46
CA ARG A 35 20.49 -1.42 -14.14
C ARG A 35 19.73 -2.66 -14.60
N GLU A 36 20.35 -3.39 -15.46
CA GLU A 36 19.87 -4.71 -15.87
C GLU A 36 19.95 -5.72 -14.71
N ILE A 37 18.90 -6.52 -14.57
CA ILE A 37 18.76 -7.60 -13.61
C ILE A 37 17.97 -8.74 -14.25
N ASP A 38 18.33 -9.96 -13.93
CA ASP A 38 17.58 -11.15 -14.34
C ASP A 38 16.40 -11.35 -13.39
N LEU A 39 15.18 -11.26 -13.92
CA LEU A 39 13.94 -11.46 -13.17
C LEU A 39 13.15 -12.64 -13.77
N PRO A 40 12.47 -13.45 -12.92
CA PRO A 40 11.69 -14.58 -13.42
C PRO A 40 10.49 -14.09 -14.24
N LEU A 41 10.51 -14.38 -15.54
CA LEU A 41 9.42 -14.06 -16.50
C LEU A 41 8.74 -15.30 -17.09
N GLU A 42 8.98 -16.46 -16.53
CA GLU A 42 8.37 -17.70 -16.98
C GLU A 42 6.91 -17.75 -16.51
N VAL A 43 5.97 -17.87 -17.46
CA VAL A 43 4.52 -17.86 -17.17
C VAL A 43 4.09 -19.26 -16.81
N GLY A 44 3.70 -19.47 -15.55
CA GLY A 44 3.09 -20.69 -15.07
C GLY A 44 1.65 -20.84 -15.55
N PRO A 45 1.04 -22.05 -15.41
CA PRO A 45 -0.32 -22.31 -15.88
C PRO A 45 -1.38 -21.33 -15.34
N GLY A 46 -1.25 -20.90 -14.08
CA GLY A 46 -2.18 -19.98 -13.41
C GLY A 46 -1.74 -18.52 -13.40
N ASP A 47 -0.65 -18.17 -14.10
CA ASP A 47 -0.04 -16.84 -14.04
C ASP A 47 -0.34 -16.01 -15.29
N VAL A 48 -0.10 -14.73 -15.17
CA VAL A 48 -0.12 -13.77 -16.29
C VAL A 48 1.17 -12.96 -16.29
N LYS A 49 1.67 -12.66 -17.50
CA LYS A 49 2.75 -11.70 -17.73
C LYS A 49 2.15 -10.33 -17.99
N ILE A 50 2.65 -9.33 -17.30
CA ILE A 50 2.12 -7.98 -17.32
C ILE A 50 3.22 -7.02 -17.74
N GLU A 51 2.95 -6.20 -18.75
CA GLU A 51 3.72 -5.01 -19.06
C GLU A 51 3.31 -3.91 -18.10
N ILE A 52 4.24 -3.46 -17.27
CA ILE A 52 3.98 -2.45 -16.24
C ILE A 52 3.85 -1.07 -16.90
N ASP A 53 2.79 -0.36 -16.57
CA ASP A 53 2.56 1.02 -16.99
C ASP A 53 2.99 2.01 -15.90
N THR A 54 2.39 1.90 -14.72
CA THR A 54 2.57 2.86 -13.61
C THR A 54 2.86 2.12 -12.30
N VAL A 55 3.83 2.65 -11.54
CA VAL A 55 4.13 2.18 -10.18
C VAL A 55 4.13 3.35 -9.21
N GLY A 56 3.40 3.22 -8.10
CA GLY A 56 3.42 4.18 -6.99
C GLY A 56 4.68 4.07 -6.14
N VAL A 57 5.15 5.20 -5.62
CA VAL A 57 6.23 5.23 -4.62
C VAL A 57 5.61 5.15 -3.23
N CYS A 58 5.87 4.05 -2.53
CA CYS A 58 5.39 3.82 -1.18
C CYS A 58 6.38 4.29 -0.11
N GLY A 59 5.87 4.73 1.03
CA GLY A 59 6.70 5.07 2.19
C GLY A 59 7.53 3.90 2.71
N SER A 60 7.09 2.66 2.55
CA SER A 60 7.88 1.47 2.92
C SER A 60 9.09 1.28 2.02
N ASP A 61 8.96 1.49 0.71
CA ASP A 61 10.10 1.44 -0.23
C ASP A 61 11.13 2.52 0.12
N VAL A 62 10.65 3.74 0.42
CA VAL A 62 11.50 4.86 0.88
C VAL A 62 12.19 4.50 2.20
N HIS A 63 11.50 3.81 3.10
CA HIS A 63 12.08 3.37 4.37
C HIS A 63 13.19 2.31 4.16
N TYR A 64 13.00 1.33 3.27
CA TYR A 64 14.09 0.43 2.88
C TYR A 64 15.26 1.18 2.27
N TYR A 65 15.00 2.14 1.39
CA TYR A 65 16.06 2.98 0.81
C TYR A 65 16.85 3.72 1.88
N THR A 66 16.19 4.36 2.83
CA THR A 66 16.84 5.23 3.82
C THR A 66 17.40 4.48 5.04
N HIS A 67 16.78 3.38 5.46
CA HIS A 67 17.13 2.65 6.69
C HIS A 67 17.63 1.22 6.46
N GLY A 68 17.28 0.59 5.33
CA GLY A 68 17.70 -0.77 5.00
C GLY A 68 16.89 -1.88 5.66
N ALA A 69 15.89 -1.56 6.49
CA ALA A 69 15.08 -2.55 7.19
C ALA A 69 13.73 -1.97 7.63
N ILE A 70 12.69 -2.81 7.73
CA ILE A 70 11.42 -2.53 8.40
C ILE A 70 11.12 -3.69 9.36
N GLY A 71 11.25 -3.45 10.66
CA GLY A 71 11.10 -4.50 11.66
C GLY A 71 12.03 -5.70 11.36
N PRO A 72 11.51 -6.93 11.24
CA PRO A 72 12.32 -8.12 10.96
C PRO A 72 12.80 -8.23 9.51
N TYR A 73 12.26 -7.44 8.59
CA TYR A 73 12.58 -7.50 7.17
C TYR A 73 13.80 -6.64 6.86
N VAL A 74 14.95 -7.25 6.73
CA VAL A 74 16.26 -6.60 6.53
C VAL A 74 16.74 -6.84 5.10
N LEU A 75 17.13 -5.77 4.41
CA LEU A 75 17.76 -5.85 3.09
C LEU A 75 19.17 -6.47 3.24
N ARG A 76 19.36 -7.65 2.70
CA ARG A 76 20.64 -8.39 2.73
C ARG A 76 21.27 -8.52 1.35
N GLU A 77 20.46 -8.42 0.32
CA GLU A 77 20.81 -8.55 -1.10
C GLU A 77 20.11 -7.46 -1.92
N PRO A 78 20.63 -7.10 -3.09
CA PRO A 78 19.96 -6.14 -3.98
C PRO A 78 18.52 -6.55 -4.27
N MET A 79 17.60 -5.59 -4.22
CA MET A 79 16.17 -5.83 -4.38
C MET A 79 15.54 -4.78 -5.31
N VAL A 80 14.72 -5.23 -6.28
CA VAL A 80 13.85 -4.34 -7.05
C VAL A 80 12.78 -3.78 -6.13
N LEU A 81 12.54 -2.46 -6.21
CA LEU A 81 11.51 -1.77 -5.43
C LEU A 81 10.15 -1.75 -6.14
N GLY A 82 9.14 -1.24 -5.47
CA GLY A 82 7.79 -1.00 -6.00
C GLY A 82 6.84 -2.18 -5.79
N HIS A 83 5.62 -1.86 -5.34
CA HIS A 83 4.55 -2.84 -5.10
C HIS A 83 3.14 -2.27 -5.34
N GLU A 84 3.01 -1.00 -5.67
CA GLU A 84 1.75 -0.34 -6.02
C GLU A 84 1.68 -0.20 -7.54
N ALA A 85 1.14 -1.17 -8.28
CA ALA A 85 1.33 -1.22 -9.71
C ALA A 85 0.06 -1.48 -10.53
N ALA A 86 0.06 -0.93 -11.76
CA ALA A 86 -0.91 -1.23 -12.80
C ALA A 86 -0.20 -1.42 -14.15
N GLY A 87 -0.82 -2.19 -15.04
CA GLY A 87 -0.25 -2.50 -16.34
C GLY A 87 -1.21 -3.22 -17.27
N THR A 88 -0.66 -3.82 -18.33
CA THR A 88 -1.41 -4.53 -19.36
C THR A 88 -0.96 -5.98 -19.44
N VAL A 89 -1.90 -6.92 -19.46
CA VAL A 89 -1.62 -8.35 -19.66
C VAL A 89 -1.09 -8.56 -21.08
N VAL A 90 0.09 -9.16 -21.21
CA VAL A 90 0.73 -9.45 -22.50
C VAL A 90 0.83 -10.95 -22.80
N GLU A 91 0.73 -11.80 -21.77
CA GLU A 91 0.73 -13.25 -21.90
C GLU A 91 -0.09 -13.86 -20.77
N ILE A 92 -0.74 -15.02 -21.02
CA ILE A 92 -1.53 -15.75 -20.03
C ILE A 92 -1.15 -17.22 -20.00
N GLY A 93 -1.15 -17.79 -18.80
CA GLY A 93 -0.99 -19.24 -18.60
C GLY A 93 -2.21 -20.04 -19.06
N SER A 94 -1.99 -21.32 -19.31
CA SER A 94 -3.00 -22.21 -19.91
C SER A 94 -4.28 -22.44 -19.07
N GLU A 95 -4.21 -22.18 -17.76
CA GLU A 95 -5.35 -22.34 -16.84
C GLU A 95 -6.06 -21.03 -16.52
N VAL A 96 -5.54 -19.88 -16.98
CA VAL A 96 -6.14 -18.56 -16.76
C VAL A 96 -7.42 -18.42 -17.59
N LYS A 97 -8.54 -18.10 -16.93
CA LYS A 97 -9.86 -17.96 -17.54
C LYS A 97 -10.51 -16.60 -17.35
N ASN A 98 -10.07 -15.87 -16.34
CA ASN A 98 -10.67 -14.59 -15.94
C ASN A 98 -10.00 -13.36 -16.57
N LEU A 99 -8.85 -13.55 -17.22
CA LEU A 99 -8.07 -12.49 -17.88
C LEU A 99 -7.70 -12.92 -19.31
N LYS A 100 -7.42 -11.92 -20.16
CA LYS A 100 -6.94 -12.10 -21.53
C LYS A 100 -5.85 -11.09 -21.85
N VAL A 101 -5.06 -11.38 -22.87
CA VAL A 101 -4.08 -10.43 -23.42
C VAL A 101 -4.78 -9.14 -23.83
N GLY A 102 -4.20 -8.01 -23.45
CA GLY A 102 -4.72 -6.66 -23.65
C GLY A 102 -5.60 -6.15 -22.50
N ASP A 103 -5.96 -6.98 -21.51
CA ASP A 103 -6.67 -6.48 -20.33
C ASP A 103 -5.76 -5.54 -19.52
N ARG A 104 -6.32 -4.39 -19.12
CA ARG A 104 -5.70 -3.44 -18.20
C ARG A 104 -5.95 -3.94 -16.78
N VAL A 105 -4.91 -3.98 -15.96
CA VAL A 105 -4.98 -4.63 -14.65
C VAL A 105 -4.23 -3.84 -13.57
N CYS A 106 -4.63 -4.04 -12.31
CA CYS A 106 -3.80 -3.79 -11.14
C CYS A 106 -3.57 -5.11 -10.37
N MET A 107 -2.57 -5.14 -9.52
CA MET A 107 -2.12 -6.37 -8.88
C MET A 107 -2.09 -6.22 -7.36
N GLU A 108 -2.56 -7.24 -6.68
CA GLU A 108 -2.39 -7.39 -5.23
C GLU A 108 -1.02 -8.02 -4.96
N PRO A 109 -0.06 -7.26 -4.38
CA PRO A 109 1.36 -7.64 -4.35
C PRO A 109 1.69 -8.80 -3.39
N GLY A 110 0.75 -9.19 -2.55
CA GLY A 110 0.94 -10.25 -1.56
C GLY A 110 0.43 -11.59 -2.07
N ILE A 111 1.32 -12.56 -2.27
CA ILE A 111 0.97 -13.93 -2.67
C ILE A 111 1.07 -14.83 -1.43
N PRO A 112 -0.07 -15.24 -0.83
CA PRO A 112 -0.07 -16.08 0.35
C PRO A 112 0.08 -17.57 0.01
N ASN A 113 0.38 -18.37 1.02
CA ASN A 113 0.19 -19.81 0.94
C ASN A 113 -1.30 -20.14 1.15
N LEU A 114 -2.03 -20.42 0.06
CA LEU A 114 -3.48 -20.70 0.09
C LEU A 114 -3.85 -21.93 0.94
N SER A 115 -2.88 -22.82 1.22
CA SER A 115 -3.09 -23.99 2.08
C SER A 115 -2.88 -23.68 3.57
N SER A 116 -2.38 -22.52 3.93
CA SER A 116 -2.13 -22.11 5.31
C SER A 116 -3.43 -21.98 6.10
N ARG A 117 -3.30 -22.08 7.42
CA ARG A 117 -4.46 -21.87 8.31
C ARG A 117 -4.96 -20.43 8.26
N ALA A 118 -4.07 -19.45 8.15
CA ALA A 118 -4.43 -18.05 8.04
C ALA A 118 -5.25 -17.80 6.77
N SER A 119 -4.79 -18.29 5.62
CA SER A 119 -5.51 -18.16 4.36
C SER A 119 -6.89 -18.83 4.39
N LYS A 120 -7.00 -20.02 4.98
CA LYS A 120 -8.29 -20.73 5.13
C LYS A 120 -9.29 -20.00 6.05
N LEU A 121 -8.80 -19.14 6.94
CA LEU A 121 -9.64 -18.26 7.77
C LEU A 121 -9.97 -16.91 7.09
N GLY A 122 -9.53 -16.70 5.84
CA GLY A 122 -9.69 -15.43 5.14
C GLY A 122 -8.74 -14.31 5.61
N LEU A 123 -7.73 -14.67 6.40
CA LEU A 123 -6.72 -13.75 6.95
C LEU A 123 -5.38 -13.87 6.20
N TYR A 124 -5.43 -14.01 4.88
CA TYR A 124 -4.24 -14.29 4.06
C TYR A 124 -3.20 -13.16 4.08
N ASN A 125 -3.61 -11.93 4.38
CA ASN A 125 -2.72 -10.77 4.55
C ASN A 125 -1.71 -10.95 5.70
N VAL A 126 -2.01 -11.79 6.68
CA VAL A 126 -1.16 -12.13 7.84
C VAL A 126 -0.67 -13.57 7.80
N ASP A 127 -0.72 -14.21 6.64
CA ASP A 127 -0.10 -15.50 6.43
C ASP A 127 1.42 -15.41 6.67
N PRO A 128 2.01 -16.27 7.53
CA PRO A 128 3.45 -16.24 7.79
C PRO A 128 4.32 -16.47 6.54
N ASP A 129 3.79 -17.17 5.54
CA ASP A 129 4.51 -17.53 4.31
C ASP A 129 4.21 -16.55 3.15
N VAL A 130 3.49 -15.45 3.40
CA VAL A 130 3.16 -14.49 2.34
C VAL A 130 4.42 -13.91 1.69
N ARG A 131 4.48 -14.01 0.37
CA ARG A 131 5.51 -13.38 -0.46
C ARG A 131 4.98 -12.03 -0.92
N PHE A 132 5.55 -10.95 -0.41
CA PHE A 132 5.08 -9.61 -0.73
C PHE A 132 6.15 -8.85 -1.51
N TRP A 133 5.76 -8.23 -2.64
CA TRP A 133 6.66 -7.46 -3.47
C TRP A 133 7.41 -6.38 -2.68
N ALA A 134 8.65 -6.11 -3.09
CA ALA A 134 9.54 -5.14 -2.46
C ALA A 134 9.66 -5.30 -0.92
N THR A 135 9.53 -6.53 -0.45
CA THR A 135 9.80 -6.91 0.95
C THR A 135 10.90 -7.98 0.95
N PRO A 136 12.07 -7.73 1.53
CA PRO A 136 13.20 -8.67 1.46
C PRO A 136 12.82 -10.09 1.88
N PRO A 137 13.21 -11.13 1.09
CA PRO A 137 14.08 -11.10 -0.08
C PRO A 137 13.33 -10.98 -1.43
N ILE A 138 12.03 -10.63 -1.45
CA ILE A 138 11.18 -10.65 -2.63
C ILE A 138 11.35 -9.35 -3.43
N HIS A 139 11.65 -9.48 -4.73
CA HIS A 139 11.69 -8.36 -5.65
C HIS A 139 10.32 -7.69 -5.81
N GLY A 140 10.34 -6.38 -6.03
CA GLY A 140 9.19 -5.59 -6.47
C GLY A 140 9.07 -5.51 -7.98
N VAL A 141 8.32 -4.52 -8.46
CA VAL A 141 7.88 -4.42 -9.87
C VAL A 141 8.26 -3.12 -10.57
N LEU A 142 9.23 -2.36 -10.08
CA LEU A 142 9.82 -1.24 -10.83
C LEU A 142 10.75 -1.75 -11.94
N ALA A 143 10.15 -2.45 -12.90
CA ALA A 143 10.73 -3.04 -14.10
C ALA A 143 9.66 -3.11 -15.20
N PRO A 144 10.03 -3.22 -16.51
CA PRO A 144 9.07 -3.23 -17.61
C PRO A 144 8.04 -4.36 -17.55
N TYR A 145 8.41 -5.53 -17.05
CA TYR A 145 7.54 -6.71 -17.01
C TYR A 145 7.60 -7.40 -15.66
N THR A 146 6.48 -8.03 -15.31
CA THR A 146 6.38 -8.96 -14.17
C THR A 146 5.50 -10.15 -14.54
N VAL A 147 5.67 -11.27 -13.83
CA VAL A 147 4.75 -12.41 -13.85
C VAL A 147 4.06 -12.48 -12.50
N HIS A 148 2.74 -12.62 -12.52
CA HIS A 148 1.93 -12.61 -11.30
C HIS A 148 0.76 -13.60 -11.40
N PRO A 149 0.31 -14.23 -10.30
CA PRO A 149 -0.84 -15.10 -10.33
C PRO A 149 -2.11 -14.35 -10.77
N ALA A 150 -2.85 -14.92 -11.72
CA ALA A 150 -4.12 -14.36 -12.19
C ALA A 150 -5.16 -14.22 -11.07
N ALA A 151 -5.05 -15.03 -10.01
CA ALA A 151 -5.92 -14.96 -8.83
C ALA A 151 -5.73 -13.68 -7.99
N PHE A 152 -4.60 -13.00 -8.12
CA PHE A 152 -4.27 -11.75 -7.45
C PHE A 152 -4.08 -10.59 -8.44
N THR A 153 -4.61 -10.74 -9.65
CA THR A 153 -4.59 -9.75 -10.73
C THR A 153 -6.02 -9.35 -11.07
N TYR A 154 -6.31 -8.06 -10.97
CA TYR A 154 -7.66 -7.51 -11.07
C TYR A 154 -7.80 -6.63 -12.29
N LYS A 155 -8.81 -6.89 -13.12
CA LYS A 155 -9.09 -6.09 -14.31
C LYS A 155 -9.55 -4.69 -13.94
N LEU A 156 -8.94 -3.67 -14.53
CA LEU A 156 -9.39 -2.30 -14.38
C LEU A 156 -10.67 -2.06 -15.18
N PRO A 157 -11.69 -1.43 -14.59
CA PRO A 157 -12.81 -0.86 -15.32
C PRO A 157 -12.34 0.15 -16.38
N ASP A 158 -13.12 0.31 -17.47
CA ASP A 158 -12.71 1.14 -18.62
C ASP A 158 -12.48 2.61 -18.25
N ASN A 159 -13.16 3.12 -17.26
CA ASN A 159 -13.06 4.49 -16.76
C ASN A 159 -12.00 4.70 -15.67
N VAL A 160 -11.26 3.67 -15.26
CA VAL A 160 -10.16 3.74 -14.29
C VAL A 160 -8.84 3.79 -15.05
N SER A 161 -8.02 4.81 -14.81
CA SER A 161 -6.71 4.97 -15.44
C SER A 161 -5.67 4.03 -14.80
N PHE A 162 -4.46 3.90 -15.40
CA PHE A 162 -3.37 3.13 -14.79
C PHE A 162 -2.85 3.80 -13.52
N GLU A 163 -2.84 5.14 -13.50
CA GLU A 163 -2.47 5.91 -12.33
C GLU A 163 -3.40 5.62 -11.14
N GLU A 164 -4.72 5.57 -11.38
CA GLU A 164 -5.70 5.18 -10.37
C GLU A 164 -5.60 3.69 -10.05
N GLY A 165 -5.29 2.85 -11.03
CA GLY A 165 -5.04 1.42 -10.85
C GLY A 165 -3.87 1.14 -9.90
N ALA A 166 -2.77 1.89 -10.03
CA ALA A 166 -1.64 1.81 -9.10
C ALA A 166 -1.98 2.32 -7.68
N MET A 167 -3.02 3.16 -7.55
CA MET A 167 -3.50 3.66 -6.25
C MET A 167 -4.42 2.66 -5.52
N VAL A 168 -4.86 1.60 -6.17
CA VAL A 168 -5.75 0.58 -5.56
C VAL A 168 -5.06 -0.08 -4.37
N GLU A 169 -3.76 -0.37 -4.48
CA GLU A 169 -2.99 -1.00 -3.40
C GLU A 169 -3.01 -0.14 -2.11
N PRO A 170 -2.52 1.11 -2.11
CA PRO A 170 -2.54 1.91 -0.89
C PRO A 170 -3.97 2.28 -0.45
N PHE A 171 -4.93 2.41 -1.37
CA PHE A 171 -6.33 2.61 -1.00
C PHE A 171 -6.92 1.38 -0.31
N ALA A 172 -6.48 0.16 -0.66
CA ALA A 172 -6.89 -1.07 0.02
C ALA A 172 -6.51 -1.08 1.51
N ILE A 173 -5.43 -0.40 1.92
CA ILE A 173 -5.09 -0.18 3.34
C ILE A 173 -6.20 0.62 4.03
N GLY A 174 -6.64 1.74 3.42
CA GLY A 174 -7.75 2.55 3.94
C GLY A 174 -9.05 1.76 4.03
N MET A 175 -9.36 0.99 3.01
CA MET A 175 -10.54 0.11 2.97
C MET A 175 -10.50 -0.98 4.05
N GLN A 176 -9.34 -1.58 4.29
CA GLN A 176 -9.15 -2.54 5.37
C GLN A 176 -9.35 -1.88 6.74
N ALA A 177 -8.84 -0.66 6.92
CA ALA A 177 -9.04 0.11 8.15
C ALA A 177 -10.54 0.38 8.40
N ALA A 178 -11.27 0.85 7.38
CA ALA A 178 -12.71 1.07 7.46
C ALA A 178 -13.49 -0.22 7.77
N THR A 179 -13.07 -1.36 7.18
CA THR A 179 -13.66 -2.67 7.46
C THR A 179 -13.43 -3.12 8.90
N ARG A 180 -12.20 -2.95 9.42
CA ARG A 180 -11.86 -3.29 10.81
C ARG A 180 -12.57 -2.38 11.82
N ALA A 181 -12.78 -1.13 11.46
CA ALA A 181 -13.55 -0.18 12.27
C ALA A 181 -15.01 -0.62 12.49
N ARG A 182 -15.57 -1.43 11.58
CA ARG A 182 -17.01 -1.82 11.57
C ARG A 182 -17.91 -0.60 11.50
N LEU A 183 -17.59 0.31 10.61
CA LEU A 183 -18.32 1.56 10.44
C LEU A 183 -19.81 1.35 10.22
N GLN A 184 -20.60 2.26 10.80
CA GLN A 184 -22.05 2.31 10.59
C GLN A 184 -22.42 3.61 9.85
N PRO A 185 -23.48 3.61 9.04
CA PRO A 185 -23.97 4.82 8.43
C PRO A 185 -24.28 5.90 9.47
N GLY A 186 -23.69 7.07 9.30
CA GLY A 186 -23.84 8.21 10.20
C GLY A 186 -22.73 8.36 11.23
N ASP A 187 -21.80 7.38 11.37
CA ASP A 187 -20.65 7.51 12.26
C ASP A 187 -19.82 8.77 11.96
N VAL A 188 -19.18 9.29 13.00
CA VAL A 188 -18.20 10.38 12.91
C VAL A 188 -16.83 9.81 13.22
N ALA A 189 -15.87 10.06 12.34
CA ALA A 189 -14.52 9.54 12.50
C ALA A 189 -13.48 10.65 12.68
N ALA A 190 -12.35 10.29 13.31
CA ALA A 190 -11.15 11.10 13.39
C ALA A 190 -9.96 10.32 12.82
N VAL A 191 -9.12 11.00 12.02
CA VAL A 191 -7.87 10.44 11.47
C VAL A 191 -6.70 11.28 11.96
N ILE A 192 -5.73 10.63 12.56
CA ILE A 192 -4.48 11.27 13.01
C ILE A 192 -3.41 11.02 11.93
N GLY A 193 -2.99 12.08 11.23
CA GLY A 193 -2.09 12.05 10.09
C GLY A 193 -2.79 12.18 8.75
N ALA A 194 -2.46 13.22 7.97
CA ALA A 194 -2.94 13.47 6.61
C ALA A 194 -1.88 13.07 5.56
N GLY A 195 -1.10 12.04 5.83
CA GLY A 195 -0.28 11.38 4.82
C GLY A 195 -1.15 10.63 3.80
N PRO A 196 -0.54 9.99 2.77
CA PRO A 196 -1.28 9.25 1.75
C PRO A 196 -2.29 8.28 2.36
N ILE A 197 -1.84 7.46 3.31
CA ILE A 197 -2.69 6.45 3.96
C ILE A 197 -3.79 7.11 4.80
N GLY A 198 -3.49 8.19 5.55
CA GLY A 198 -4.51 8.86 6.37
C GLY A 198 -5.64 9.47 5.53
N ILE A 199 -5.32 10.09 4.39
CA ILE A 199 -6.35 10.61 3.47
C ILE A 199 -7.16 9.45 2.87
N MET A 200 -6.51 8.34 2.47
CA MET A 200 -7.21 7.17 1.94
C MET A 200 -8.09 6.47 2.99
N VAL A 201 -7.68 6.46 4.27
CA VAL A 201 -8.52 6.02 5.38
C VAL A 201 -9.75 6.92 5.52
N ALA A 202 -9.58 8.25 5.44
CA ALA A 202 -10.69 9.19 5.52
C ALA A 202 -11.69 9.00 4.37
N LEU A 203 -11.19 8.79 3.14
CA LEU A 203 -12.04 8.51 1.96
C LEU A 203 -12.78 7.17 2.10
N ALA A 204 -12.08 6.13 2.57
CA ALA A 204 -12.69 4.84 2.83
C ALA A 204 -13.74 4.91 3.96
N ALA A 205 -13.51 5.71 4.99
CA ALA A 205 -14.46 5.94 6.07
C ALA A 205 -15.72 6.65 5.57
N LEU A 206 -15.60 7.70 4.74
CA LEU A 206 -16.75 8.36 4.09
C LEU A 206 -17.51 7.39 3.19
N ALA A 207 -16.80 6.63 2.35
CA ALA A 207 -17.43 5.62 1.49
C ALA A 207 -18.10 4.50 2.30
N GLY A 208 -17.58 4.19 3.50
CA GLY A 208 -18.14 3.24 4.46
C GLY A 208 -19.37 3.75 5.24
N GLY A 209 -19.75 5.03 5.08
CA GLY A 209 -20.95 5.60 5.66
C GLY A 209 -20.74 6.66 6.74
N CYS A 210 -19.49 7.03 7.06
CA CYS A 210 -19.26 8.15 7.97
C CYS A 210 -19.90 9.43 7.44
N ALA A 211 -20.62 10.15 8.30
CA ALA A 211 -21.23 11.43 7.97
C ALA A 211 -20.18 12.53 7.78
N ARG A 212 -19.07 12.45 8.51
CA ARG A 212 -17.92 13.36 8.42
C ARG A 212 -16.68 12.72 9.04
N VAL A 213 -15.51 13.19 8.59
CA VAL A 213 -14.22 12.74 9.09
C VAL A 213 -13.35 13.94 9.42
N PHE A 214 -12.94 14.06 10.68
CA PHE A 214 -11.92 15.01 11.10
C PHE A 214 -10.55 14.42 10.77
N ILE A 215 -9.67 15.19 10.11
CA ILE A 215 -8.31 14.74 9.80
C ILE A 215 -7.29 15.74 10.32
N SER A 216 -6.29 15.27 11.05
CA SER A 216 -5.28 16.14 11.66
C SER A 216 -3.90 15.91 11.07
N ASP A 217 -3.12 17.00 10.91
CA ASP A 217 -1.71 16.92 10.51
C ASP A 217 -0.96 18.18 10.97
N LEU A 218 0.38 18.10 10.92
CA LEU A 218 1.27 19.23 11.11
C LEU A 218 1.42 20.08 9.84
N SER A 219 1.22 19.47 8.67
CA SER A 219 1.38 20.06 7.33
C SER A 219 0.08 20.68 6.84
N ALA A 220 0.08 22.00 6.65
CA ALA A 220 -1.04 22.71 6.04
C ALA A 220 -1.28 22.28 4.58
N ASP A 221 -0.23 21.91 3.83
CA ASP A 221 -0.34 21.55 2.42
C ASP A 221 -1.04 20.21 2.24
N LYS A 222 -0.72 19.22 3.06
CA LYS A 222 -1.45 17.93 3.08
C LYS A 222 -2.91 18.12 3.48
N LEU A 223 -3.18 18.97 4.47
CA LEU A 223 -4.54 19.29 4.88
C LEU A 223 -5.35 20.02 3.80
N LYS A 224 -4.71 20.86 2.97
CA LYS A 224 -5.36 21.47 1.79
C LYS A 224 -5.81 20.43 0.77
N ILE A 225 -5.02 19.37 0.58
CA ILE A 225 -5.41 18.28 -0.32
C ILE A 225 -6.60 17.51 0.27
N ALA A 226 -6.54 17.16 1.56
CA ALA A 226 -7.64 16.49 2.25
C ALA A 226 -8.93 17.33 2.23
N ALA A 227 -8.84 18.65 2.35
CA ALA A 227 -9.98 19.57 2.34
C ALA A 227 -10.72 19.65 0.98
N GLN A 228 -10.16 19.12 -0.10
CA GLN A 228 -10.86 19.06 -1.39
C GLN A 228 -12.00 18.05 -1.39
N TYR A 229 -12.02 17.13 -0.44
CA TYR A 229 -13.02 16.08 -0.36
C TYR A 229 -14.18 16.48 0.55
N PRO A 230 -15.43 16.54 0.04
CA PRO A 230 -16.60 16.81 0.87
C PRO A 230 -16.73 15.82 2.03
N GLY A 231 -16.99 16.32 3.23
CA GLY A 231 -17.12 15.52 4.44
C GLY A 231 -15.81 15.36 5.22
N ILE A 232 -14.66 15.79 4.68
CA ILE A 232 -13.40 15.86 5.43
C ILE A 232 -13.25 17.24 6.06
N ILE A 233 -12.97 17.26 7.36
CA ILE A 233 -12.74 18.47 8.15
C ILE A 233 -11.27 18.49 8.58
N PRO A 234 -10.42 19.31 7.96
CA PRO A 234 -8.99 19.36 8.29
C PRO A 234 -8.73 20.14 9.57
N VAL A 235 -7.81 19.65 10.40
CA VAL A 235 -7.41 20.29 11.66
C VAL A 235 -5.89 20.39 11.72
N LYS A 236 -5.35 21.61 11.77
CA LYS A 236 -3.91 21.86 11.88
C LYS A 236 -3.49 21.89 13.35
N VAL A 237 -2.91 20.80 13.83
CA VAL A 237 -2.60 20.59 15.25
C VAL A 237 -1.53 21.54 15.84
N ARG A 238 -0.85 22.31 15.01
CA ARG A 238 0.04 23.39 15.47
C ARG A 238 -0.71 24.67 15.86
N GLU A 239 -1.95 24.83 15.40
CA GLU A 239 -2.75 26.04 15.59
C GLU A 239 -3.91 25.82 16.56
N GLN A 240 -4.42 24.58 16.66
CA GLN A 240 -5.54 24.25 17.53
C GLN A 240 -5.45 22.82 18.05
N SER A 241 -6.02 22.58 19.23
CA SER A 241 -6.09 21.26 19.83
C SER A 241 -7.07 20.38 19.05
N PHE A 242 -6.64 19.19 18.62
CA PHE A 242 -7.52 18.25 17.93
C PHE A 242 -8.63 17.73 18.85
N ALA A 243 -8.31 17.53 20.14
CA ALA A 243 -9.28 17.11 21.14
C ALA A 243 -10.37 18.18 21.37
N ASP A 244 -9.98 19.46 21.45
CA ASP A 244 -10.96 20.56 21.65
C ASP A 244 -11.90 20.69 20.45
N VAL A 245 -11.37 20.61 19.22
CA VAL A 245 -12.19 20.65 17.99
C VAL A 245 -13.20 19.50 17.97
N ILE A 246 -12.78 18.28 18.31
CA ILE A 246 -13.68 17.13 18.36
C ILE A 246 -14.69 17.28 19.48
N SER A 247 -14.25 17.70 20.67
CA SER A 247 -15.12 17.92 21.84
C SER A 247 -16.20 18.93 21.53
N GLU A 248 -15.86 20.07 20.94
CA GLU A 248 -16.82 21.10 20.53
C GLU A 248 -17.80 20.55 19.48
N ALA A 249 -17.30 19.91 18.45
CA ALA A 249 -18.10 19.39 17.33
C ALA A 249 -19.02 18.22 17.70
N THR A 250 -18.74 17.54 18.83
CA THR A 250 -19.52 16.40 19.34
C THR A 250 -20.20 16.68 20.67
N SER A 251 -20.20 17.93 21.14
CA SER A 251 -20.75 18.34 22.44
C SER A 251 -20.16 17.53 23.62
N GLY A 252 -18.86 17.26 23.56
CA GLY A 252 -18.11 16.51 24.56
C GLY A 252 -18.24 14.98 24.46
N TRP A 253 -19.03 14.44 23.52
CA TRP A 253 -19.26 13.00 23.40
C TRP A 253 -18.05 12.24 22.84
N GLY A 254 -17.33 12.83 21.87
CA GLY A 254 -16.25 12.18 21.12
C GLY A 254 -16.74 11.52 19.82
N VAL A 255 -15.79 11.06 19.00
CA VAL A 255 -16.09 10.39 17.73
C VAL A 255 -16.32 8.88 17.91
N ASP A 256 -16.99 8.24 16.95
CA ASP A 256 -17.26 6.80 16.94
C ASP A 256 -15.98 5.99 16.72
N VAL A 257 -15.10 6.47 15.84
CA VAL A 257 -13.86 5.79 15.47
C VAL A 257 -12.71 6.78 15.34
N VAL A 258 -11.55 6.40 15.91
CA VAL A 258 -10.27 7.09 15.71
C VAL A 258 -9.34 6.19 14.93
N PHE A 259 -8.78 6.68 13.82
CA PHE A 259 -7.74 6.03 13.04
C PHE A 259 -6.40 6.69 13.32
N GLU A 260 -5.43 5.92 13.77
CA GLU A 260 -4.03 6.35 13.88
C GLU A 260 -3.30 5.96 12.59
N ALA A 261 -2.97 6.93 11.74
CA ALA A 261 -2.33 6.73 10.45
C ALA A 261 -1.01 7.50 10.29
N SER A 262 -0.50 8.09 11.36
CA SER A 262 0.75 8.85 11.34
C SER A 262 1.99 8.02 11.69
N GLY A 263 1.82 6.93 12.46
CA GLY A 263 2.92 6.15 13.04
C GLY A 263 3.77 6.94 14.04
N SER A 264 3.34 8.15 14.44
CA SER A 264 4.08 9.00 15.36
C SER A 264 3.83 8.61 16.81
N PRO A 265 4.87 8.38 17.63
CA PRO A 265 4.67 8.11 19.07
C PRO A 265 3.87 9.20 19.80
N LYS A 266 3.94 10.45 19.33
CA LYS A 266 3.19 11.57 19.91
C LYS A 266 1.68 11.47 19.65
N ALA A 267 1.25 10.79 18.60
CA ALA A 267 -0.15 10.61 18.24
C ALA A 267 -0.91 9.74 19.25
N TYR A 268 -0.20 8.92 20.02
CA TYR A 268 -0.77 8.06 21.05
C TYR A 268 -1.08 8.80 22.35
N GLN A 269 -0.53 10.01 22.52
CA GLN A 269 -0.79 10.82 23.72
C GLN A 269 -2.16 11.50 23.60
N GLY A 270 -3.03 11.28 24.60
CA GLY A 270 -4.37 11.88 24.64
C GLY A 270 -5.35 11.36 23.58
N MET A 271 -5.00 10.32 22.81
CA MET A 271 -5.87 9.82 21.75
C MET A 271 -7.23 9.31 22.27
N PHE A 272 -7.28 8.86 23.53
CA PHE A 272 -8.52 8.40 24.15
C PHE A 272 -9.51 9.53 24.45
N ASP A 273 -9.05 10.79 24.51
CA ASP A 273 -9.94 11.95 24.67
C ASP A 273 -10.79 12.21 23.42
N LEU A 274 -10.36 11.70 22.27
CA LEU A 274 -11.06 11.87 20.99
C LEU A 274 -12.27 10.95 20.83
N VAL A 275 -12.23 9.75 21.44
CA VAL A 275 -13.21 8.68 21.21
C VAL A 275 -14.30 8.67 22.27
N ARG A 276 -15.54 8.40 21.83
CA ARG A 276 -16.67 8.17 22.75
C ARG A 276 -16.52 6.85 23.53
N PRO A 277 -17.24 6.69 24.65
CA PRO A 277 -17.41 5.38 25.29
C PRO A 277 -17.95 4.32 24.30
N GLY A 278 -17.39 3.11 24.34
CA GLY A 278 -17.74 2.01 23.43
C GLY A 278 -17.31 2.23 21.97
N GLY A 279 -16.53 3.27 21.68
CA GLY A 279 -16.00 3.54 20.33
C GLY A 279 -14.86 2.62 19.93
N ALA A 280 -14.15 2.96 18.84
CA ALA A 280 -13.07 2.14 18.35
C ALA A 280 -11.80 2.95 18.04
N PHE A 281 -10.66 2.31 18.27
CA PHE A 281 -9.36 2.70 17.75
C PHE A 281 -8.92 1.73 16.67
N VAL A 282 -8.44 2.26 15.54
CA VAL A 282 -7.85 1.48 14.46
C VAL A 282 -6.42 1.96 14.24
N LEU A 283 -5.46 1.11 14.55
CA LEU A 283 -4.03 1.39 14.43
C LEU A 283 -3.57 0.97 13.02
N VAL A 284 -3.22 1.95 12.21
CA VAL A 284 -2.79 1.78 10.80
C VAL A 284 -1.33 2.19 10.63
N GLY A 285 -0.92 3.27 11.28
CA GLY A 285 0.45 3.75 11.28
C GLY A 285 1.38 2.77 12.00
N LEU A 286 2.58 2.54 11.45
CA LEU A 286 3.58 1.67 12.07
C LEU A 286 4.62 2.54 12.79
N PRO A 287 4.62 2.60 14.13
CA PRO A 287 5.65 3.31 14.87
C PRO A 287 6.97 2.55 14.79
N VAL A 288 8.07 3.30 14.71
CA VAL A 288 9.43 2.70 14.64
C VAL A 288 9.84 2.08 15.97
N GLU A 289 9.36 2.65 17.07
CA GLU A 289 9.67 2.20 18.44
C GLU A 289 8.38 1.90 19.22
N PRO A 290 8.46 1.09 20.29
CA PRO A 290 7.33 0.86 21.17
C PRO A 290 6.76 2.18 21.71
N VAL A 291 5.43 2.28 21.75
CA VAL A 291 4.72 3.47 22.21
C VAL A 291 4.01 3.20 23.53
N PRO A 292 3.96 4.17 24.47
CA PRO A 292 3.16 4.06 25.67
C PRO A 292 1.67 4.06 25.29
N PHE A 293 0.90 3.18 25.93
CA PHE A 293 -0.53 3.03 25.71
C PHE A 293 -1.28 3.14 27.04
N ASP A 294 -2.23 4.08 27.13
CA ASP A 294 -3.02 4.29 28.37
C ASP A 294 -4.14 3.24 28.47
N VAL A 295 -3.81 2.13 29.12
CA VAL A 295 -4.73 1.01 29.32
C VAL A 295 -5.91 1.41 30.21
N ALA A 296 -5.70 2.28 31.20
CA ALA A 296 -6.76 2.69 32.12
C ALA A 296 -7.84 3.51 31.39
N SER A 297 -7.44 4.45 30.54
CA SER A 297 -8.38 5.21 29.69
C SER A 297 -9.11 4.31 28.68
N ALA A 298 -8.42 3.32 28.11
CA ALA A 298 -9.06 2.36 27.20
C ALA A 298 -10.13 1.53 27.91
N ILE A 299 -9.84 1.02 29.12
CA ILE A 299 -10.77 0.23 29.94
C ILE A 299 -11.96 1.07 30.40
N SER A 300 -11.73 2.30 30.89
CA SER A 300 -12.81 3.17 31.38
C SER A 300 -13.86 3.54 30.34
N LYS A 301 -13.49 3.50 29.07
CA LYS A 301 -14.39 3.76 27.93
C LYS A 301 -14.81 2.49 27.18
N GLU A 302 -14.37 1.30 27.58
CA GLU A 302 -14.60 0.02 26.86
C GLU A 302 -14.31 0.12 25.35
N VAL A 303 -13.19 0.74 25.01
CA VAL A 303 -12.82 0.99 23.62
C VAL A 303 -12.37 -0.28 22.93
N ARG A 304 -12.86 -0.55 21.73
CA ARG A 304 -12.31 -1.60 20.86
C ARG A 304 -11.01 -1.12 20.23
N ILE A 305 -9.99 -1.98 20.22
CA ILE A 305 -8.71 -1.71 19.58
C ILE A 305 -8.54 -2.71 18.45
N GLU A 306 -8.45 -2.20 17.24
CA GLU A 306 -8.24 -2.98 16.02
C GLU A 306 -6.89 -2.58 15.39
N THR A 307 -6.29 -3.49 14.67
CA THR A 307 -5.02 -3.25 13.98
C THR A 307 -5.16 -3.58 12.51
N VAL A 308 -4.39 -2.90 11.68
CA VAL A 308 -4.34 -3.14 10.22
C VAL A 308 -2.93 -3.49 9.81
N PHE A 309 -2.79 -4.61 9.13
CA PHE A 309 -1.59 -4.98 8.43
C PHE A 309 -1.95 -5.45 7.02
N ARG A 310 -1.60 -4.66 6.01
CA ARG A 310 -2.02 -4.91 4.63
C ARG A 310 -3.55 -4.98 4.51
N TYR A 311 -4.10 -5.87 3.71
CA TYR A 311 -5.53 -6.02 3.40
C TYR A 311 -5.82 -7.46 2.96
N ALA A 312 -7.08 -7.86 3.03
CA ALA A 312 -7.56 -9.14 2.50
C ALA A 312 -8.96 -8.97 1.92
N ASN A 313 -9.19 -9.50 0.70
CA ASN A 313 -10.48 -9.48 -0.01
C ASN A 313 -11.03 -8.05 -0.23
N ILE A 314 -10.17 -7.13 -0.65
CA ILE A 314 -10.49 -5.69 -0.74
C ILE A 314 -10.42 -5.16 -2.18
N PHE A 315 -9.55 -5.68 -3.05
CA PHE A 315 -9.25 -5.08 -4.37
C PHE A 315 -10.49 -4.88 -5.25
N ASP A 316 -11.37 -5.88 -5.37
CA ASP A 316 -12.61 -5.76 -6.14
C ASP A 316 -13.48 -4.60 -5.66
N ARG A 317 -13.65 -4.49 -4.33
CA ARG A 317 -14.46 -3.44 -3.70
C ARG A 317 -13.82 -2.06 -3.86
N ALA A 318 -12.50 -1.97 -3.81
CA ALA A 318 -11.76 -0.74 -4.02
C ALA A 318 -11.94 -0.25 -5.47
N LEU A 319 -11.82 -1.15 -6.45
CA LEU A 319 -12.06 -0.84 -7.85
C LEU A 319 -13.49 -0.36 -8.11
N GLU A 320 -14.50 -1.00 -7.52
CA GLU A 320 -15.90 -0.58 -7.63
C GLU A 320 -16.14 0.84 -7.08
N LEU A 321 -15.51 1.19 -5.96
CA LEU A 321 -15.63 2.54 -5.38
C LEU A 321 -14.98 3.60 -6.28
N ILE A 322 -13.81 3.31 -6.85
CA ILE A 322 -13.12 4.21 -7.78
C ILE A 322 -13.94 4.33 -9.08
N ALA A 323 -14.33 3.22 -9.68
CA ALA A 323 -15.10 3.18 -10.92
C ALA A 323 -16.45 3.88 -10.83
N SER A 324 -17.13 3.79 -9.68
CA SER A 324 -18.39 4.48 -9.44
C SER A 324 -18.26 6.00 -9.24
N GLY A 325 -17.03 6.51 -9.15
CA GLY A 325 -16.76 7.92 -8.86
C GLY A 325 -17.04 8.35 -7.41
N LYS A 326 -17.36 7.41 -6.51
CA LYS A 326 -17.54 7.72 -5.08
C LYS A 326 -16.24 8.08 -4.39
N VAL A 327 -15.13 7.59 -4.92
CA VAL A 327 -13.78 7.88 -4.46
C VAL A 327 -12.95 8.34 -5.65
N ASP A 328 -12.46 9.58 -5.59
CA ASP A 328 -11.53 10.14 -6.56
C ASP A 328 -10.12 10.17 -5.94
N LEU A 329 -9.19 9.38 -6.49
CA LEU A 329 -7.80 9.32 -6.00
C LEU A 329 -6.85 10.23 -6.78
N LYS A 330 -7.29 10.84 -7.89
CA LYS A 330 -6.44 11.68 -8.75
C LYS A 330 -5.82 12.87 -8.02
N PRO A 331 -6.56 13.61 -7.16
CA PRO A 331 -5.97 14.74 -6.43
C PRO A 331 -4.82 14.35 -5.48
N LEU A 332 -4.67 13.07 -5.16
CA LEU A 332 -3.59 12.58 -4.30
C LEU A 332 -2.27 12.38 -5.07
N ILE A 333 -2.33 12.28 -6.41
CA ILE A 333 -1.14 12.11 -7.26
C ILE A 333 -0.49 13.47 -7.46
N THR A 334 0.54 13.75 -6.67
CA THR A 334 1.19 15.08 -6.60
C THR A 334 2.44 15.19 -7.46
N GLY A 335 2.90 14.09 -8.04
CA GLY A 335 4.04 14.08 -8.95
C GLY A 335 4.16 12.78 -9.72
N THR A 336 4.51 12.90 -11.00
CA THR A 336 4.77 11.78 -11.91
C THR A 336 6.14 11.92 -12.51
N PHE A 337 6.88 10.82 -12.61
CA PHE A 337 8.24 10.75 -13.13
C PHE A 337 8.31 9.71 -14.23
N ASP A 338 9.17 9.93 -15.21
CA ASP A 338 9.52 8.89 -16.18
C ASP A 338 10.39 7.81 -15.51
N PHE A 339 10.39 6.61 -16.06
CA PHE A 339 11.17 5.49 -15.52
C PHE A 339 12.67 5.80 -15.37
N SER A 340 13.24 6.53 -16.34
CA SER A 340 14.63 7.01 -16.28
C SER A 340 14.93 7.95 -15.10
N GLN A 341 13.89 8.54 -14.51
CA GLN A 341 13.95 9.44 -13.35
C GLN A 341 13.59 8.77 -12.03
N SER A 342 13.49 7.44 -11.99
CA SER A 342 13.05 6.69 -10.80
C SER A 342 13.90 7.01 -9.58
N ILE A 343 15.21 7.18 -9.71
CA ILE A 343 16.11 7.56 -8.60
C ILE A 343 15.70 8.94 -8.05
N ALA A 344 15.50 9.93 -8.92
CA ALA A 344 15.07 11.27 -8.50
C ALA A 344 13.69 11.27 -7.81
N ALA A 345 12.77 10.39 -8.23
CA ALA A 345 11.48 10.21 -7.57
C ALA A 345 11.65 9.71 -6.12
N PHE A 346 12.53 8.75 -5.90
CA PHE A 346 12.83 8.22 -4.56
C PHE A 346 13.58 9.23 -3.67
N GLU A 347 14.52 9.97 -4.23
CA GLU A 347 15.22 11.05 -3.53
C GLU A 347 14.24 12.14 -3.08
N ARG A 348 13.32 12.54 -3.98
CA ARG A 348 12.24 13.49 -3.65
C ARG A 348 11.33 12.96 -2.54
N ALA A 349 10.91 11.69 -2.64
CA ALA A 349 10.09 11.07 -1.60
C ALA A 349 10.81 11.02 -0.25
N ALA A 350 12.11 10.69 -0.25
CA ALA A 350 12.94 10.65 0.95
C ALA A 350 13.16 12.05 1.58
N ALA A 351 13.17 13.10 0.75
CA ALA A 351 13.24 14.49 1.24
C ALA A 351 11.97 14.92 1.97
N GLY A 352 10.83 14.22 1.79
CA GLY A 352 9.61 14.43 2.55
C GLY A 352 8.97 15.79 2.34
N HIS A 353 8.90 16.27 1.10
CA HIS A 353 8.28 17.56 0.80
C HIS A 353 6.83 17.61 1.28
N ALA A 354 6.46 18.70 1.95
CA ALA A 354 5.14 18.89 2.56
C ALA A 354 3.97 18.84 1.55
N SER A 355 4.25 19.21 0.29
CA SER A 355 3.29 19.18 -0.81
C SER A 355 3.08 17.79 -1.42
N ASP A 356 3.95 16.82 -1.12
CA ASP A 356 3.90 15.51 -1.74
C ASP A 356 3.00 14.56 -0.94
N VAL A 357 2.00 13.99 -1.62
CA VAL A 357 1.14 12.94 -1.07
C VAL A 357 1.46 11.61 -1.74
N LYS A 358 1.31 11.50 -3.05
CA LYS A 358 1.68 10.30 -3.80
C LYS A 358 2.51 10.68 -5.03
N LEU A 359 3.68 10.08 -5.13
CA LEU A 359 4.52 10.12 -6.32
C LEU A 359 4.34 8.84 -7.11
N GLN A 360 4.39 8.94 -8.43
CA GLN A 360 4.28 7.79 -9.33
C GLN A 360 5.39 7.80 -10.38
N ILE A 361 5.73 6.62 -10.86
CA ILE A 361 6.71 6.39 -11.91
C ILE A 361 6.00 5.72 -13.08
N LYS A 362 6.07 6.36 -14.26
CA LYS A 362 5.65 5.79 -15.53
C LYS A 362 6.75 4.89 -16.06
N VAL A 363 6.51 3.58 -16.06
CA VAL A 363 7.48 2.58 -16.53
C VAL A 363 7.40 2.43 -18.03
N LYS A 364 6.18 2.42 -18.57
CA LYS A 364 5.94 2.43 -20.01
C LYS A 364 6.04 3.85 -20.55
N ALA A 365 6.91 4.05 -21.54
CA ALA A 365 7.09 5.31 -22.27
C ALA A 365 5.93 5.62 -23.24
#